data_8764a12f0f8097b24064ec9ed44ab054
#
_entry.id   8764a12f0f8097b24064ec9ed44ab054
#
_cell.length_a   1.000
_cell.length_b   1.000
_cell.length_c   1.000
_cell.angle_alpha   90.00
_cell.angle_beta   90.00
_cell.angle_gamma   90.00
#
_symmetry.space_group_name_H-M   'P 1'
#
loop_
_entity.id
_entity.type
_entity.pdbx_description
1 polymer ?
#
loop_
_entity_poly.entity_id
_entity_poly.type
_entity_poly.pdbx_seq_one_letter_code
_entity_poly.pdbx_strand_id
1 'polypeptide(L)'
;TEDTEKQCKEAKDAWDALTEDQKKLVKGENADPDYFGKDTGDASKDDPLNENKIGDKEILVVSFGTSFNDSRAKDVGGVEKAIQKAYPDWSVRRAFTAQIIINHVLARDGESIDNVNQALERAVRNNVKELVIQPTHLMHGAEYDELMDSVKEYKGKIKSIKVAEPLLGEVGKDASSVNADKAAVAKYITAEAVKKAGFGSPEDAAASGTAFVFMGHGTSHTAKISYSQMQKQMEDLGY
;
A
#
# COMPACT_ATOMS: atom_id res chain seq x y z
N THR A 1 4.99 -10.10 16.13
CA THR A 1 4.88 -10.95 17.34
C THR A 1 5.31 -10.15 18.55
N GLU A 2 4.93 -10.57 19.77
CA GLU A 2 5.39 -9.93 21.03
C GLU A 2 6.93 -9.86 21.11
N ASP A 3 7.62 -10.89 20.62
CA ASP A 3 9.09 -10.87 20.57
C ASP A 3 9.63 -9.82 19.60
N THR A 4 8.99 -9.62 18.46
CA THR A 4 9.36 -8.58 17.49
C THR A 4 9.12 -7.19 18.07
N GLU A 5 7.99 -6.97 18.72
CA GLU A 5 7.66 -5.70 19.38
C GLU A 5 8.69 -5.37 20.48
N LYS A 6 9.03 -6.35 21.30
CA LYS A 6 10.04 -6.20 22.33
C LYS A 6 11.41 -5.83 21.75
N GLN A 7 11.86 -6.56 20.72
CA GLN A 7 13.15 -6.29 20.05
C GLN A 7 13.18 -4.89 19.40
N CYS A 8 12.10 -4.47 18.74
CA CYS A 8 12.01 -3.14 18.16
C CYS A 8 12.07 -2.04 19.24
N LYS A 9 11.36 -2.25 20.35
CA LYS A 9 11.41 -1.31 21.47
C LYS A 9 12.80 -1.23 22.09
N GLU A 10 13.45 -2.37 22.35
CA GLU A 10 14.80 -2.43 22.90
C GLU A 10 15.83 -1.75 21.97
N ALA A 11 15.69 -1.95 20.65
CA ALA A 11 16.53 -1.31 19.65
C ALA A 11 16.33 0.22 19.65
N LYS A 12 15.08 0.68 19.72
CA LYS A 12 14.76 2.10 19.81
C LYS A 12 15.31 2.73 21.10
N ASP A 13 15.08 2.10 22.24
CA ASP A 13 15.56 2.59 23.53
C ASP A 13 17.10 2.68 23.53
N ALA A 14 17.80 1.69 22.94
CA ALA A 14 19.24 1.71 22.79
C ALA A 14 19.71 2.84 21.85
N TRP A 15 19.03 3.07 20.73
CA TRP A 15 19.34 4.18 19.83
C TRP A 15 19.13 5.53 20.48
N ASP A 16 18.02 5.73 21.18
CA ASP A 16 17.69 6.98 21.84
C ASP A 16 18.68 7.32 22.96
N ALA A 17 19.30 6.30 23.57
CA ALA A 17 20.34 6.49 24.59
C ALA A 17 21.70 6.93 24.02
N LEU A 18 21.93 6.82 22.70
CA LEU A 18 23.17 7.25 22.06
C LEU A 18 23.22 8.77 21.93
N THR A 19 24.44 9.32 22.10
CA THR A 19 24.74 10.72 21.75
C THR A 19 24.73 10.86 20.21
N GLU A 20 24.55 12.09 19.70
CA GLU A 20 24.60 12.37 18.27
C GLU A 20 25.94 11.94 17.61
N ASP A 21 27.04 12.02 18.32
CA ASP A 21 28.33 11.56 17.81
C ASP A 21 28.44 10.04 17.80
N GLN A 22 27.83 9.35 18.76
CA GLN A 22 27.74 7.89 18.76
C GLN A 22 26.84 7.38 17.66
N LYS A 23 25.70 8.03 17.40
CA LYS A 23 24.79 7.69 16.29
C LYS A 23 25.50 7.73 14.94
N LYS A 24 26.41 8.70 14.73
CA LYS A 24 27.21 8.79 13.49
C LYS A 24 28.20 7.64 13.29
N LEU A 25 28.54 6.92 14.37
CA LEU A 25 29.47 5.78 14.32
C LEU A 25 28.75 4.45 14.04
N VAL A 26 27.42 4.40 14.18
CA VAL A 26 26.66 3.19 13.89
C VAL A 26 26.73 2.92 12.39
N LYS A 27 27.12 1.68 12.04
CA LYS A 27 27.28 1.22 10.67
C LYS A 27 26.53 -0.10 10.49
N GLY A 28 26.00 -0.32 9.31
CA GLY A 28 25.32 -1.55 8.94
C GLY A 28 24.29 -1.28 7.84
N GLU A 29 23.81 -2.32 7.23
CA GLU A 29 22.82 -2.23 6.14
C GLU A 29 21.53 -1.52 6.58
N ASN A 30 21.19 -1.62 7.87
CA ASN A 30 20.01 -0.99 8.46
C ASN A 30 20.38 0.14 9.44
N ALA A 31 21.62 0.63 9.41
CA ALA A 31 22.07 1.71 10.27
C ALA A 31 21.83 3.08 9.59
N ASP A 32 20.64 3.28 9.08
CA ASP A 32 20.22 4.59 8.61
C ASP A 32 20.00 5.52 9.82
N PRO A 33 20.69 6.65 9.92
CA PRO A 33 20.44 7.64 10.96
C PRO A 33 19.00 8.13 11.00
N ASP A 34 18.31 8.07 9.87
CA ASP A 34 16.91 8.44 9.76
C ASP A 34 15.96 7.30 10.14
N TYR A 35 16.46 6.08 10.31
CA TYR A 35 15.63 4.92 10.67
C TYR A 35 14.85 5.14 11.97
N PHE A 36 15.50 5.73 12.98
CA PHE A 36 14.86 6.06 14.27
C PHE A 36 14.63 7.55 14.49
N GLY A 37 15.06 8.40 13.58
CA GLY A 37 15.38 9.76 14.00
C GLY A 37 14.67 10.89 13.32
N LYS A 38 14.10 10.79 12.13
CA LYS A 38 13.68 12.03 11.50
C LYS A 38 12.25 12.10 11.04
N ASP A 39 11.88 13.37 10.98
CA ASP A 39 10.57 13.89 10.68
C ASP A 39 10.08 13.40 9.32
N THR A 40 9.23 12.39 9.38
CA THR A 40 8.48 11.90 8.24
C THR A 40 7.01 12.33 8.33
N GLY A 41 6.74 13.28 9.23
CA GLY A 41 5.41 13.76 9.55
C GLY A 41 4.92 13.36 10.94
N ASP A 42 3.69 13.68 11.22
CA ASP A 42 3.03 13.49 12.51
C ASP A 42 2.28 12.15 12.55
N ALA A 43 2.83 11.18 13.28
CA ALA A 43 2.25 9.84 13.43
C ALA A 43 0.83 9.88 14.01
N SER A 44 0.50 10.86 14.86
CA SER A 44 -0.84 10.97 15.48
C SER A 44 -1.97 11.27 14.49
N LYS A 45 -1.65 11.61 13.25
CA LYS A 45 -2.63 11.82 12.18
C LYS A 45 -3.04 10.56 11.44
N ASP A 46 -2.34 9.48 11.70
CA ASP A 46 -2.64 8.17 11.14
C ASP A 46 -3.45 7.33 12.12
N ASP A 47 -4.21 6.39 11.59
CA ASP A 47 -4.95 5.38 12.34
C ASP A 47 -4.48 4.01 11.85
N PRO A 48 -3.94 3.14 12.70
CA PRO A 48 -3.49 1.82 12.29
C PRO A 48 -4.61 0.89 11.85
N LEU A 49 -5.87 1.26 12.08
CA LEU A 49 -7.07 0.52 11.69
C LEU A 49 -7.02 -0.96 12.10
N ASN A 50 -6.56 -1.24 13.32
CA ASN A 50 -6.41 -2.60 13.86
C ASN A 50 -7.30 -2.89 15.08
N GLU A 51 -8.39 -2.17 15.26
CA GLU A 51 -9.35 -2.34 16.36
C GLU A 51 -9.98 -3.73 16.36
N ASN A 52 -10.58 -4.12 17.47
CA ASN A 52 -11.37 -5.32 17.66
C ASN A 52 -12.87 -4.98 17.74
N LYS A 53 -13.72 -6.02 17.64
CA LYS A 53 -15.19 -5.89 17.80
C LYS A 53 -15.84 -4.99 16.76
N ILE A 54 -15.49 -5.21 15.50
CA ILE A 54 -15.89 -4.37 14.37
C ILE A 54 -17.15 -4.81 13.63
N GLY A 55 -17.83 -5.84 14.07
CA GLY A 55 -18.99 -6.37 13.38
C GLY A 55 -18.69 -7.53 12.41
N ASP A 56 -19.68 -7.89 11.58
CA ASP A 56 -19.65 -9.10 10.75
C ASP A 56 -19.02 -8.91 9.39
N LYS A 57 -18.88 -7.67 8.93
CA LYS A 57 -18.41 -7.32 7.57
C LYS A 57 -17.16 -6.46 7.66
N GLU A 58 -16.13 -6.88 6.96
CA GLU A 58 -14.83 -6.21 6.96
C GLU A 58 -14.30 -6.04 5.54
N ILE A 59 -13.75 -4.86 5.25
CA ILE A 59 -12.86 -4.63 4.12
C ILE A 59 -11.45 -4.49 4.67
N LEU A 60 -10.60 -5.45 4.37
CA LEU A 60 -9.18 -5.41 4.70
C LEU A 60 -8.41 -4.78 3.54
N VAL A 61 -7.93 -3.56 3.74
CA VAL A 61 -7.07 -2.87 2.78
C VAL A 61 -5.64 -3.34 2.99
N VAL A 62 -5.05 -3.95 1.96
CA VAL A 62 -3.70 -4.49 2.01
C VAL A 62 -2.77 -3.67 1.14
N SER A 63 -1.81 -3.02 1.74
CA SER A 63 -0.82 -2.16 1.10
C SER A 63 0.59 -2.68 1.33
N PHE A 64 1.54 -2.35 0.45
CA PHE A 64 2.97 -2.54 0.75
C PHE A 64 3.34 -1.81 2.05
N GLY A 65 2.82 -0.61 2.21
CA GLY A 65 3.04 0.24 3.36
C GLY A 65 4.07 1.34 3.11
N THR A 66 4.15 2.25 4.05
CA THR A 66 5.16 3.31 4.08
C THR A 66 5.49 3.69 5.51
N SER A 67 6.77 3.95 5.77
CA SER A 67 7.23 4.48 7.06
C SER A 67 7.12 6.01 7.16
N PHE A 68 6.83 6.69 6.05
CA PHE A 68 6.59 8.14 6.06
C PHE A 68 5.20 8.43 6.62
N ASN A 69 5.14 9.07 7.79
CA ASN A 69 3.91 9.35 8.51
C ASN A 69 2.91 10.18 7.69
N ASP A 70 3.40 11.22 7.00
CA ASP A 70 2.56 12.05 6.14
C ASP A 70 1.95 11.27 4.98
N SER A 71 2.75 10.44 4.28
CA SER A 71 2.25 9.59 3.20
C SER A 71 1.31 8.50 3.73
N ARG A 72 1.62 7.93 4.91
CA ARG A 72 0.74 6.93 5.51
C ARG A 72 -0.63 7.50 5.82
N ALA A 73 -0.69 8.69 6.42
CA ALA A 73 -1.95 9.35 6.78
C ALA A 73 -2.73 9.92 5.58
N LYS A 74 -2.01 10.45 4.56
CA LYS A 74 -2.62 11.15 3.41
C LYS A 74 -2.90 10.23 2.24
N ASP A 75 -1.93 9.39 1.86
CA ASP A 75 -2.03 8.56 0.66
C ASP A 75 -2.70 7.22 1.00
N VAL A 76 -2.11 6.41 1.88
CA VAL A 76 -2.70 5.13 2.30
C VAL A 76 -4.02 5.37 3.02
N GLY A 77 -4.02 6.22 4.04
CA GLY A 77 -5.21 6.59 4.80
C GLY A 77 -6.27 7.30 3.94
N GLY A 78 -5.87 7.99 2.87
CA GLY A 78 -6.78 8.58 1.90
C GLY A 78 -7.58 7.53 1.14
N VAL A 79 -6.94 6.45 0.70
CA VAL A 79 -7.61 5.30 0.05
C VAL A 79 -8.57 4.63 1.03
N GLU A 80 -8.13 4.35 2.26
CA GLU A 80 -8.94 3.72 3.29
C GLU A 80 -10.19 4.53 3.65
N LYS A 81 -10.03 5.84 3.82
CA LYS A 81 -11.15 6.77 4.08
C LYS A 81 -12.12 6.83 2.90
N ALA A 82 -11.63 6.78 1.65
CA ALA A 82 -12.49 6.72 0.47
C ALA A 82 -13.31 5.42 0.43
N ILE A 83 -12.70 4.29 0.77
CA ILE A 83 -13.39 3.00 0.88
C ILE A 83 -14.42 3.03 2.01
N GLN A 84 -14.05 3.52 3.19
CA GLN A 84 -14.99 3.65 4.32
C GLN A 84 -16.20 4.52 3.98
N LYS A 85 -15.97 5.61 3.25
CA LYS A 85 -17.05 6.49 2.78
C LYS A 85 -17.97 5.80 1.76
N ALA A 86 -17.39 4.98 0.87
CA ALA A 86 -18.16 4.25 -0.14
C ALA A 86 -18.95 3.07 0.44
N TYR A 87 -18.46 2.48 1.52
CA TYR A 87 -19.04 1.29 2.17
C TYR A 87 -19.24 1.53 3.68
N PRO A 88 -20.14 2.44 4.08
CA PRO A 88 -20.29 2.85 5.49
C PRO A 88 -20.75 1.72 6.42
N ASP A 89 -21.37 0.66 5.88
CA ASP A 89 -21.84 -0.51 6.64
C ASP A 89 -20.74 -1.58 6.82
N TRP A 90 -19.53 -1.34 6.33
CA TRP A 90 -18.38 -2.22 6.45
C TRP A 90 -17.32 -1.59 7.34
N SER A 91 -16.70 -2.38 8.18
CA SER A 91 -15.50 -1.93 8.90
C SER A 91 -14.30 -1.99 7.96
N VAL A 92 -13.51 -0.93 7.93
CA VAL A 92 -12.25 -0.89 7.17
C VAL A 92 -11.09 -1.19 8.10
N ARG A 93 -10.21 -2.09 7.66
CA ARG A 93 -8.99 -2.49 8.36
C ARG A 93 -7.80 -2.34 7.44
N ARG A 94 -6.63 -2.23 8.05
CA ARG A 94 -5.34 -2.12 7.38
C ARG A 94 -4.50 -3.36 7.61
N ALA A 95 -3.74 -3.76 6.58
CA ALA A 95 -2.56 -4.59 6.72
C ALA A 95 -1.45 -4.11 5.79
N PHE A 96 -0.20 -4.27 6.22
CA PHE A 96 0.96 -4.05 5.36
C PHE A 96 1.63 -5.38 5.00
N THR A 97 2.21 -5.45 3.79
CA THR A 97 2.99 -6.61 3.35
C THR A 97 4.46 -6.49 3.73
N ALA A 98 5.02 -5.26 3.76
CA ALA A 98 6.42 -5.03 4.05
C ALA A 98 6.72 -5.05 5.56
N GLN A 99 7.21 -6.19 6.07
CA GLN A 99 7.54 -6.36 7.49
C GLN A 99 8.58 -5.34 7.98
N ILE A 100 9.54 -4.96 7.13
CA ILE A 100 10.54 -3.94 7.48
C ILE A 100 9.89 -2.58 7.79
N ILE A 101 8.85 -2.20 7.05
CA ILE A 101 8.10 -0.96 7.29
C ILE A 101 7.31 -1.06 8.58
N ILE A 102 6.64 -2.19 8.85
CA ILE A 102 5.90 -2.43 10.08
C ILE A 102 6.84 -2.29 11.29
N ASN A 103 8.00 -2.93 11.23
CA ASN A 103 8.99 -2.87 12.30
C ASN A 103 9.53 -1.45 12.51
N HIS A 104 9.75 -0.72 11.43
CA HIS A 104 10.23 0.66 11.47
C HIS A 104 9.21 1.60 12.15
N VAL A 105 7.95 1.53 11.73
CA VAL A 105 6.87 2.33 12.34
C VAL A 105 6.72 2.01 13.82
N LEU A 106 6.72 0.71 14.17
CA LEU A 106 6.64 0.28 15.56
C LEU A 106 7.82 0.81 16.40
N ALA A 107 9.04 0.70 15.89
CA ALA A 107 10.24 1.12 16.60
C ALA A 107 10.32 2.64 16.80
N ARG A 108 9.96 3.40 15.78
CA ARG A 108 10.05 4.87 15.80
C ARG A 108 8.87 5.52 16.50
N ASP A 109 7.66 5.09 16.18
CA ASP A 109 6.42 5.77 16.58
C ASP A 109 5.66 5.01 17.68
N GLY A 110 6.05 3.76 17.99
CA GLY A 110 5.33 2.89 18.91
C GLY A 110 3.97 2.41 18.37
N GLU A 111 3.73 2.57 17.08
CA GLU A 111 2.46 2.24 16.43
C GLU A 111 2.51 0.83 15.84
N SER A 112 1.56 -0.02 16.26
CA SER A 112 1.43 -1.39 15.76
C SER A 112 0.57 -1.43 14.52
N ILE A 113 1.12 -1.87 13.39
CA ILE A 113 0.38 -2.14 12.15
C ILE A 113 0.38 -3.65 11.92
N ASP A 114 -0.79 -4.23 11.66
CA ASP A 114 -0.89 -5.65 11.36
C ASP A 114 -0.21 -5.99 10.02
N ASN A 115 0.53 -7.10 9.97
CA ASN A 115 0.83 -7.73 8.70
C ASN A 115 -0.39 -8.56 8.23
N VAL A 116 -0.32 -9.10 6.99
CA VAL A 116 -1.44 -9.83 6.39
C VAL A 116 -1.94 -10.97 7.28
N ASN A 117 -1.05 -11.78 7.85
CA ASN A 117 -1.44 -12.90 8.70
C ASN A 117 -2.07 -12.42 10.01
N GLN A 118 -1.50 -11.40 10.65
CA GLN A 118 -2.05 -10.81 11.87
C GLN A 118 -3.46 -10.24 11.63
N ALA A 119 -3.67 -9.54 10.51
CA ALA A 119 -4.97 -9.01 10.14
C ALA A 119 -6.00 -10.12 9.87
N LEU A 120 -5.62 -11.18 9.16
CA LEU A 120 -6.49 -12.34 8.91
C LEU A 120 -6.84 -13.09 10.20
N GLU A 121 -5.87 -13.28 11.10
CA GLU A 121 -6.13 -13.85 12.43
C GLU A 121 -7.05 -12.96 13.27
N ARG A 122 -6.87 -11.64 13.19
CA ARG A 122 -7.75 -10.67 13.85
C ARG A 122 -9.17 -10.76 13.31
N ALA A 123 -9.37 -10.88 11.99
CA ALA A 123 -10.67 -11.08 11.37
C ALA A 123 -11.37 -12.36 11.91
N VAL A 124 -10.61 -13.45 12.05
CA VAL A 124 -11.11 -14.70 12.65
C VAL A 124 -11.50 -14.48 14.12
N ARG A 125 -10.65 -13.84 14.93
CA ARG A 125 -10.93 -13.55 16.35
C ARG A 125 -12.14 -12.62 16.53
N ASN A 126 -12.31 -11.68 15.61
CA ASN A 126 -13.46 -10.77 15.58
C ASN A 126 -14.74 -11.43 15.07
N ASN A 127 -14.67 -12.71 14.66
CA ASN A 127 -15.80 -13.48 14.14
C ASN A 127 -16.44 -12.84 12.88
N VAL A 128 -15.59 -12.24 12.02
CA VAL A 128 -16.00 -11.66 10.74
C VAL A 128 -16.64 -12.76 9.88
N LYS A 129 -17.79 -12.46 9.27
CA LYS A 129 -18.53 -13.39 8.40
C LYS A 129 -18.22 -13.15 6.93
N GLU A 130 -18.10 -11.90 6.55
CA GLU A 130 -17.84 -11.47 5.19
C GLU A 130 -16.57 -10.62 5.18
N LEU A 131 -15.51 -11.13 4.59
CA LEU A 131 -14.23 -10.44 4.41
C LEU A 131 -14.02 -10.15 2.93
N VAL A 132 -13.82 -8.88 2.59
CA VAL A 132 -13.32 -8.44 1.29
C VAL A 132 -11.91 -7.91 1.49
N ILE A 133 -10.96 -8.42 0.73
CA ILE A 133 -9.58 -7.97 0.74
C ILE A 133 -9.38 -7.08 -0.47
N GLN A 134 -9.02 -5.82 -0.21
CA GLN A 134 -8.71 -4.83 -1.24
C GLN A 134 -7.20 -4.57 -1.26
N PRO A 135 -6.45 -5.15 -2.20
CA PRO A 135 -5.05 -4.80 -2.38
C PRO A 135 -4.93 -3.40 -2.99
N THR A 136 -3.95 -2.62 -2.55
CA THR A 136 -3.57 -1.36 -3.18
C THR A 136 -2.39 -1.53 -4.13
N HIS A 137 -1.96 -2.75 -4.37
CA HIS A 137 -0.90 -3.09 -5.31
C HIS A 137 -1.25 -2.63 -6.73
N LEU A 138 -0.23 -2.23 -7.47
CA LEU A 138 -0.42 -1.74 -8.83
C LEU A 138 -0.86 -2.87 -9.78
N MET A 139 -0.28 -4.06 -9.64
CA MET A 139 -0.44 -5.18 -10.57
C MET A 139 -0.36 -6.54 -9.84
N HIS A 140 -0.64 -7.63 -10.55
CA HIS A 140 -0.43 -9.01 -10.10
C HIS A 140 1.07 -9.32 -9.99
N GLY A 141 1.77 -8.71 -9.03
CA GLY A 141 3.18 -8.93 -8.75
C GLY A 141 3.40 -9.95 -7.63
N ALA A 142 4.66 -10.08 -7.18
CA ALA A 142 5.05 -11.04 -6.14
C ALA A 142 4.27 -10.84 -4.84
N GLU A 143 4.09 -9.59 -4.39
CA GLU A 143 3.34 -9.31 -3.15
C GLU A 143 1.87 -9.69 -3.26
N TYR A 144 1.27 -9.59 -4.46
CA TYR A 144 -0.10 -10.04 -4.67
C TYR A 144 -0.18 -11.57 -4.63
N ASP A 145 0.79 -12.27 -5.20
CA ASP A 145 0.85 -13.73 -5.14
C ASP A 145 1.02 -14.22 -3.69
N GLU A 146 1.89 -13.59 -2.91
CA GLU A 146 2.09 -13.88 -1.48
C GLU A 146 0.82 -13.61 -0.66
N LEU A 147 0.10 -12.52 -0.97
CA LEU A 147 -1.21 -12.24 -0.38
C LEU A 147 -2.20 -13.36 -0.68
N MET A 148 -2.28 -13.80 -1.94
CA MET A 148 -3.18 -14.88 -2.35
C MET A 148 -2.83 -16.21 -1.66
N ASP A 149 -1.54 -16.49 -1.45
CA ASP A 149 -1.10 -17.69 -0.72
C ASP A 149 -1.49 -17.60 0.77
N SER A 150 -1.28 -16.45 1.41
CA SER A 150 -1.71 -16.21 2.79
C SER A 150 -3.22 -16.42 2.95
N VAL A 151 -4.02 -15.89 2.04
CA VAL A 151 -5.50 -16.02 2.08
C VAL A 151 -5.95 -17.48 1.97
N LYS A 152 -5.24 -18.32 1.23
CA LYS A 152 -5.59 -19.75 1.08
C LYS A 152 -5.65 -20.49 2.41
N GLU A 153 -4.79 -20.13 3.37
CA GLU A 153 -4.73 -20.74 4.69
C GLU A 153 -5.95 -20.43 5.58
N TYR A 154 -6.69 -19.38 5.22
CA TYR A 154 -7.88 -18.94 5.97
C TYR A 154 -9.20 -19.34 5.32
N LYS A 155 -9.15 -20.03 4.18
CA LYS A 155 -10.36 -20.60 3.56
C LYS A 155 -11.02 -21.58 4.54
N GLY A 156 -12.31 -21.35 4.82
CA GLY A 156 -13.08 -22.15 5.77
C GLY A 156 -13.00 -21.65 7.23
N LYS A 157 -12.08 -20.77 7.59
CA LYS A 157 -12.07 -20.12 8.92
C LYS A 157 -13.00 -18.89 8.97
N ILE A 158 -13.23 -18.25 7.83
CA ILE A 158 -14.18 -17.16 7.65
C ILE A 158 -15.21 -17.63 6.62
N LYS A 159 -16.49 -17.31 6.85
CA LYS A 159 -17.59 -17.81 6.00
C LYS A 159 -17.47 -17.40 4.54
N SER A 160 -17.05 -16.16 4.27
CA SER A 160 -16.82 -15.65 2.92
C SER A 160 -15.57 -14.79 2.90
N ILE A 161 -14.62 -15.14 2.03
CA ILE A 161 -13.44 -14.32 1.74
C ILE A 161 -13.45 -14.05 0.22
N LYS A 162 -13.38 -12.78 -0.15
CA LYS A 162 -13.20 -12.35 -1.53
C LYS A 162 -11.98 -11.44 -1.62
N VAL A 163 -11.18 -11.59 -2.65
CA VAL A 163 -10.03 -10.73 -2.93
C VAL A 163 -10.33 -9.96 -4.21
N ALA A 164 -10.19 -8.65 -4.16
CA ALA A 164 -10.32 -7.78 -5.31
C ALA A 164 -9.04 -7.80 -6.17
N GLU A 165 -9.18 -7.38 -7.41
CA GLU A 165 -8.05 -7.21 -8.31
C GLU A 165 -7.15 -6.05 -7.87
N PRO A 166 -5.84 -6.10 -8.21
CA PRO A 166 -4.96 -4.95 -8.12
C PRO A 166 -5.44 -3.78 -9.00
N LEU A 167 -4.84 -2.61 -8.85
CA LEU A 167 -5.27 -1.37 -9.51
C LEU A 167 -5.38 -1.49 -11.05
N LEU A 168 -4.46 -2.21 -11.68
CA LEU A 168 -4.45 -2.42 -13.14
C LEU A 168 -5.28 -3.63 -13.60
N GLY A 169 -5.98 -4.31 -12.67
CA GLY A 169 -6.75 -5.50 -12.96
C GLY A 169 -5.90 -6.66 -13.50
N GLU A 170 -6.54 -7.61 -14.18
CA GLU A 170 -5.86 -8.79 -14.74
C GLU A 170 -4.74 -8.41 -15.72
N VAL A 171 -3.66 -9.19 -15.69
CA VAL A 171 -2.49 -8.97 -16.57
C VAL A 171 -2.85 -9.30 -18.04
N GLY A 172 -3.72 -10.30 -18.28
CA GLY A 172 -4.00 -10.73 -19.65
C GLY A 172 -2.87 -11.58 -20.25
N LYS A 173 -2.95 -11.82 -21.56
CA LYS A 173 -2.08 -12.81 -22.25
C LYS A 173 -0.78 -12.22 -22.80
N ASP A 174 -0.81 -10.97 -23.22
CA ASP A 174 0.30 -10.31 -23.93
C ASP A 174 0.31 -8.80 -23.73
N ALA A 175 1.28 -8.12 -24.32
CA ALA A 175 1.46 -6.67 -24.20
C ALA A 175 0.31 -5.84 -24.80
N SER A 176 -0.53 -6.43 -25.67
CA SER A 176 -1.68 -5.78 -26.29
C SER A 176 -2.98 -5.96 -25.48
N SER A 177 -2.95 -6.80 -24.44
CA SER A 177 -4.11 -7.06 -23.59
C SER A 177 -4.41 -5.84 -22.70
N VAL A 178 -5.49 -5.14 -23.02
CA VAL A 178 -5.99 -3.99 -22.25
C VAL A 178 -7.32 -4.35 -21.58
N ASN A 179 -7.69 -3.61 -20.54
CA ASN A 179 -8.92 -3.80 -19.79
C ASN A 179 -9.48 -2.46 -19.30
N ALA A 180 -10.67 -2.49 -18.71
CA ALA A 180 -11.34 -1.29 -18.21
C ALA A 180 -10.57 -0.61 -17.08
N ASP A 181 -9.88 -1.39 -16.22
CA ASP A 181 -9.11 -0.85 -15.07
C ASP A 181 -7.91 -0.05 -15.58
N LYS A 182 -7.14 -0.60 -16.52
CA LYS A 182 -6.03 0.10 -17.17
C LYS A 182 -6.50 1.38 -17.87
N ALA A 183 -7.67 1.33 -18.55
CA ALA A 183 -8.23 2.50 -19.19
C ALA A 183 -8.62 3.59 -18.17
N ALA A 184 -9.24 3.19 -17.06
CA ALA A 184 -9.61 4.12 -16.00
C ALA A 184 -8.37 4.77 -15.37
N VAL A 185 -7.35 3.98 -15.06
CA VAL A 185 -6.08 4.47 -14.50
C VAL A 185 -5.38 5.41 -15.47
N ALA A 186 -5.25 5.04 -16.76
CA ALA A 186 -4.63 5.89 -17.78
C ALA A 186 -5.31 7.26 -17.88
N LYS A 187 -6.64 7.29 -17.95
CA LYS A 187 -7.43 8.53 -17.99
C LYS A 187 -7.20 9.39 -16.75
N TYR A 188 -7.26 8.77 -15.56
CA TYR A 188 -7.13 9.50 -14.31
C TYR A 188 -5.74 10.10 -14.13
N ILE A 189 -4.67 9.32 -14.31
CA ILE A 189 -3.30 9.81 -14.11
C ILE A 189 -2.94 10.88 -15.15
N THR A 190 -3.40 10.75 -16.40
CA THR A 190 -3.22 11.78 -17.43
C THR A 190 -3.93 13.07 -17.06
N ALA A 191 -5.20 12.99 -16.66
CA ALA A 191 -5.97 14.16 -16.25
C ALA A 191 -5.33 14.90 -15.05
N GLU A 192 -4.86 14.16 -14.03
CA GLU A 192 -4.21 14.76 -12.86
C GLU A 192 -2.83 15.34 -13.22
N ALA A 193 -2.05 14.71 -14.10
CA ALA A 193 -0.78 15.24 -14.55
C ALA A 193 -0.95 16.55 -15.33
N VAL A 194 -1.90 16.58 -16.27
CA VAL A 194 -2.26 17.77 -17.05
C VAL A 194 -2.68 18.93 -16.14
N LYS A 195 -3.59 18.66 -15.21
CA LYS A 195 -4.08 19.62 -14.23
C LYS A 195 -2.97 20.17 -13.33
N LYS A 196 -2.10 19.29 -12.80
CA LYS A 196 -0.95 19.69 -11.96
C LYS A 196 0.06 20.54 -12.72
N ALA A 197 0.21 20.32 -14.02
CA ALA A 197 1.06 21.13 -14.89
C ALA A 197 0.41 22.47 -15.32
N GLY A 198 -0.84 22.72 -14.94
CA GLY A 198 -1.55 23.98 -15.23
C GLY A 198 -2.21 24.03 -16.61
N PHE A 199 -2.38 22.91 -17.28
CA PHE A 199 -3.06 22.83 -18.58
C PHE A 199 -4.54 22.46 -18.42
N GLY A 200 -5.36 22.92 -19.36
CA GLY A 200 -6.79 22.63 -19.42
C GLY A 200 -7.09 21.24 -20.01
N SER A 201 -6.21 20.76 -20.91
CA SER A 201 -6.37 19.48 -21.61
C SER A 201 -5.01 18.89 -22.02
N PRO A 202 -4.97 17.59 -22.38
CA PRO A 202 -3.77 16.99 -22.97
C PRO A 202 -3.35 17.68 -24.27
N GLU A 203 -4.30 18.14 -25.09
CA GLU A 203 -4.10 18.83 -26.35
C GLU A 203 -3.41 20.21 -26.12
N ASP A 204 -3.82 20.94 -25.07
CA ASP A 204 -3.17 22.21 -24.69
C ASP A 204 -1.72 21.98 -24.29
N ALA A 205 -1.45 20.92 -23.54
CA ALA A 205 -0.11 20.53 -23.14
C ALA A 205 0.76 20.18 -24.37
N ALA A 206 0.23 19.36 -25.29
CA ALA A 206 0.90 18.99 -26.52
C ALA A 206 1.19 20.22 -27.40
N ALA A 207 0.24 21.14 -27.55
CA ALA A 207 0.43 22.37 -28.30
C ALA A 207 1.51 23.27 -27.69
N SER A 208 1.74 23.21 -26.38
CA SER A 208 2.83 23.89 -25.68
C SER A 208 4.20 23.20 -25.82
N GLY A 209 4.26 22.01 -26.42
CA GLY A 209 5.46 21.16 -26.49
C GLY A 209 5.74 20.39 -25.20
N THR A 210 4.76 20.27 -24.30
CA THR A 210 4.90 19.52 -23.05
C THR A 210 4.57 18.05 -23.25
N ALA A 211 5.43 17.16 -22.77
CA ALA A 211 5.22 15.73 -22.71
C ALA A 211 5.17 15.25 -21.25
N PHE A 212 4.30 14.28 -20.97
CA PHE A 212 4.23 13.62 -19.65
C PHE A 212 4.87 12.23 -19.75
N VAL A 213 5.78 11.95 -18.82
CA VAL A 213 6.41 10.64 -18.70
C VAL A 213 5.99 10.01 -17.38
N PHE A 214 5.31 8.86 -17.46
CA PHE A 214 4.93 8.06 -16.29
C PHE A 214 5.98 6.98 -16.08
N MET A 215 6.72 7.09 -14.98
CA MET A 215 7.78 6.15 -14.62
C MET A 215 7.25 5.14 -13.60
N GLY A 216 7.33 3.87 -13.94
CA GLY A 216 7.04 2.77 -13.00
C GLY A 216 8.27 2.33 -12.22
N HIS A 217 8.04 1.70 -11.08
CA HIS A 217 9.10 1.13 -10.22
C HIS A 217 9.90 0.04 -10.94
N GLY A 218 9.25 -0.71 -11.83
CA GLY A 218 9.82 -1.91 -12.45
C GLY A 218 9.63 -3.15 -11.55
N THR A 219 9.73 -4.31 -12.16
CA THR A 219 9.70 -5.59 -11.45
C THR A 219 10.36 -6.69 -12.30
N SER A 220 10.98 -7.67 -11.67
CA SER A 220 11.44 -8.91 -12.33
C SER A 220 10.30 -9.91 -12.56
N HIS A 221 9.15 -9.73 -11.90
CA HIS A 221 7.99 -10.59 -12.01
C HIS A 221 7.41 -10.60 -13.44
N THR A 222 6.72 -11.69 -13.82
CA THR A 222 6.08 -11.80 -15.15
C THR A 222 5.03 -10.70 -15.40
N ALA A 223 4.43 -10.16 -14.36
CA ALA A 223 3.51 -9.02 -14.42
C ALA A 223 4.14 -7.73 -14.96
N LYS A 224 5.47 -7.66 -15.17
CA LYS A 224 6.15 -6.53 -15.83
C LYS A 224 5.53 -6.15 -17.16
N ILE A 225 4.85 -7.07 -17.84
CA ILE A 225 4.13 -6.83 -19.09
C ILE A 225 3.04 -5.75 -18.94
N SER A 226 2.54 -5.51 -17.71
CA SER A 226 1.56 -4.46 -17.43
C SER A 226 2.05 -3.06 -17.81
N TYR A 227 3.36 -2.81 -17.82
CA TYR A 227 3.92 -1.54 -18.29
C TYR A 227 3.68 -1.35 -19.79
N SER A 228 3.95 -2.38 -20.60
CA SER A 228 3.66 -2.35 -22.04
C SER A 228 2.17 -2.25 -22.33
N GLN A 229 1.35 -2.91 -21.53
CA GLN A 229 -0.11 -2.81 -21.62
C GLN A 229 -0.61 -1.40 -21.30
N MET A 230 -0.03 -0.74 -20.28
CA MET A 230 -0.37 0.66 -19.98
C MET A 230 0.05 1.60 -21.10
N GLN A 231 1.24 1.41 -21.70
CA GLN A 231 1.67 2.15 -22.88
C GLN A 231 0.65 2.00 -24.01
N LYS A 232 0.31 0.75 -24.34
CA LYS A 232 -0.73 0.44 -25.38
C LYS A 232 -2.07 1.10 -25.06
N GLN A 233 -2.49 1.05 -23.78
CA GLN A 233 -3.75 1.67 -23.35
C GLN A 233 -3.73 3.20 -23.53
N MET A 234 -2.61 3.85 -23.24
CA MET A 234 -2.47 5.29 -23.45
C MET A 234 -2.50 5.65 -24.95
N GLU A 235 -1.81 4.87 -25.79
CA GLU A 235 -1.87 5.02 -27.24
C GLU A 235 -3.29 4.87 -27.79
N ASP A 236 -4.04 3.86 -27.34
CA ASP A 236 -5.44 3.63 -27.73
C ASP A 236 -6.37 4.77 -27.30
N LEU A 237 -6.02 5.50 -26.25
CA LEU A 237 -6.74 6.68 -25.76
C LEU A 237 -6.29 7.98 -26.46
N GLY A 238 -5.27 7.92 -27.30
CA GLY A 238 -4.76 9.06 -28.04
C GLY A 238 -3.82 9.99 -27.22
N TYR A 239 -3.20 9.46 -26.17
CA TYR A 239 -2.26 10.19 -25.31
C TYR A 239 -0.82 10.08 -25.79
#